data_bb99a5fa9a428f17509e3725331c7e24
#
_entry.id   bb99a5fa9a428f17509e3725331c7e24
#
_cell.length_a   1.000
_cell.length_b   1.000
_cell.length_c   1.000
_cell.angle_alpha   90.00
_cell.angle_beta   90.00
_cell.angle_gamma   90.00
#
_symmetry.space_group_name_H-M   'P 1'
#
loop_
_entity.id
_entity.type
_entity.pdbx_description
1 polymer ?
#
loop_
_entity_poly.entity_id
_entity_poly.type
_entity_poly.pdbx_seq_one_letter_code
_entity_poly.pdbx_strand_id
1 'polypeptide(L)'
;QVDYLQSDLRKFLAYWKNERPDIAEVYDVPEAIKAHIVAQKPRDVFDLNIMRRYAKDKKIKENKLSLFPHQENAVAQWIANDYSLLMEMATGTGKTRTAIGCIVEKLKDKEKLLIIVATPQNTLSRQWKGDFEKLQIALDKTLIVDGSNSKWKKELEILLMDISDNKYRTAIIFTTHATASDSKFINIIRNNKFDTKVLFICDETHAIGSRKQQKALLDEYEYRIGLSATPERMFDGHGTSVIRNYFGNKSFE
;
A
#
# COMPACT_ATOMS: atom_id res chain seq x y z
N GLN A 1 10.55 -28.97 13.65
CA GLN A 1 9.41 -28.41 12.88
C GLN A 1 8.11 -29.24 13.06
N VAL A 2 8.20 -30.55 13.27
CA VAL A 2 7.01 -31.43 13.44
C VAL A 2 6.30 -31.19 14.78
N ASP A 3 7.05 -30.87 15.84
CA ASP A 3 6.49 -30.66 17.19
C ASP A 3 5.62 -29.40 17.30
N TYR A 4 5.95 -28.34 16.57
CA TYR A 4 5.15 -27.09 16.57
C TYR A 4 3.79 -27.31 15.91
N LEU A 5 3.76 -27.99 14.77
CA LEU A 5 2.51 -28.31 14.05
C LEU A 5 1.57 -29.19 14.89
N GLN A 6 2.12 -30.16 15.63
CA GLN A 6 1.32 -31.01 16.52
C GLN A 6 0.80 -30.22 17.73
N SER A 7 1.58 -29.29 18.27
CA SER A 7 1.15 -28.41 19.36
C SER A 7 0.01 -27.51 18.93
N ASP A 8 0.13 -26.88 17.75
CA ASP A 8 -0.88 -25.98 17.22
C ASP A 8 -2.17 -26.72 16.83
N LEU A 9 -2.06 -27.93 16.29
CA LEU A 9 -3.21 -28.78 16.02
C LEU A 9 -3.96 -29.18 17.28
N ARG A 10 -3.25 -29.52 18.38
CA ARG A 10 -3.88 -29.81 19.67
C ARG A 10 -4.62 -28.59 20.24
N LYS A 11 -4.02 -27.40 20.17
CA LYS A 11 -4.68 -26.15 20.59
C LYS A 11 -5.93 -25.88 19.76
N PHE A 12 -5.83 -26.00 18.42
CA PHE A 12 -6.98 -25.85 17.54
C PHE A 12 -8.12 -26.82 17.88
N LEU A 13 -7.80 -28.12 18.09
CA LEU A 13 -8.80 -29.11 18.43
C LEU A 13 -9.43 -28.87 19.82
N ALA A 14 -8.68 -28.36 20.79
CA ALA A 14 -9.21 -28.00 22.09
C ALA A 14 -10.20 -26.83 21.98
N TYR A 15 -9.93 -25.81 21.15
CA TYR A 15 -10.89 -24.75 20.87
C TYR A 15 -12.12 -25.26 20.12
N TRP A 16 -11.91 -26.06 19.08
CA TRP A 16 -13.00 -26.63 18.28
C TRP A 16 -13.97 -27.49 19.10
N LYS A 17 -13.49 -28.18 20.11
CA LYS A 17 -14.29 -29.01 21.02
C LYS A 17 -14.85 -28.27 22.23
N ASN A 18 -14.71 -26.95 22.30
CA ASN A 18 -15.07 -26.15 23.47
C ASN A 18 -14.41 -26.59 24.79
N GLU A 19 -13.19 -27.15 24.73
CA GLU A 19 -12.43 -27.55 25.91
C GLU A 19 -11.76 -26.34 26.61
N ARG A 20 -11.76 -25.16 25.96
CA ARG A 20 -11.18 -23.91 26.46
C ARG A 20 -12.16 -22.73 26.28
N PRO A 21 -13.35 -22.77 26.91
CA PRO A 21 -14.36 -21.71 26.79
C PRO A 21 -13.92 -20.38 27.43
N ASP A 22 -12.86 -20.40 28.26
CA ASP A 22 -12.20 -19.24 28.82
C ASP A 22 -11.47 -18.37 27.77
N ILE A 23 -11.14 -18.93 26.61
CA ILE A 23 -10.38 -18.24 25.55
C ILE A 23 -11.24 -18.06 24.28
N ALA A 24 -11.96 -19.10 23.87
CA ALA A 24 -12.79 -19.06 22.67
C ALA A 24 -13.97 -20.04 22.82
N GLU A 25 -15.14 -19.58 22.43
CA GLU A 25 -16.37 -20.36 22.46
C GLU A 25 -16.81 -20.68 21.02
N VAL A 26 -17.04 -21.94 20.72
CA VAL A 26 -17.49 -22.40 19.40
C VAL A 26 -18.97 -22.78 19.49
N TYR A 27 -19.79 -22.10 18.72
CA TYR A 27 -21.22 -22.34 18.65
C TYR A 27 -21.61 -23.12 17.39
N ASP A 28 -22.55 -24.03 17.53
CA ASP A 28 -23.17 -24.65 16.38
C ASP A 28 -23.97 -23.63 15.57
N VAL A 29 -23.81 -23.69 14.25
CA VAL A 29 -24.60 -22.86 13.34
C VAL A 29 -26.06 -23.28 13.44
N PRO A 30 -27.00 -22.38 13.78
CA PRO A 30 -28.43 -22.69 13.87
C PRO A 30 -28.92 -23.39 12.57
N GLU A 31 -29.81 -24.36 12.71
CA GLU A 31 -30.29 -25.16 11.58
C GLU A 31 -30.93 -24.32 10.47
N ALA A 32 -31.61 -23.23 10.84
CA ALA A 32 -32.18 -22.28 9.89
C ALA A 32 -31.10 -21.62 9.01
N ILE A 33 -29.92 -21.29 9.58
CA ILE A 33 -28.79 -20.74 8.82
C ILE A 33 -28.12 -21.81 7.98
N LYS A 34 -27.94 -23.04 8.53
CA LYS A 34 -27.45 -24.20 7.77
C LYS A 34 -28.33 -24.47 6.55
N ALA A 35 -29.65 -24.50 6.74
CA ALA A 35 -30.61 -24.72 5.67
C ALA A 35 -30.54 -23.62 4.59
N HIS A 36 -30.39 -22.36 5.00
CA HIS A 36 -30.22 -21.25 4.07
C HIS A 36 -28.92 -21.34 3.26
N ILE A 37 -27.80 -21.67 3.90
CA ILE A 37 -26.51 -21.88 3.23
C ILE A 37 -26.59 -23.05 2.24
N VAL A 38 -27.22 -24.16 2.64
CA VAL A 38 -27.39 -25.34 1.78
C VAL A 38 -28.31 -25.05 0.60
N ALA A 39 -29.37 -24.26 0.80
CA ALA A 39 -30.27 -23.84 -0.26
C ALA A 39 -29.60 -22.96 -1.33
N GLN A 40 -28.54 -22.25 -0.97
CA GLN A 40 -27.73 -21.44 -1.90
C GLN A 40 -26.62 -22.24 -2.61
N LYS A 41 -26.47 -23.52 -2.29
CA LYS A 41 -25.47 -24.36 -2.92
C LYS A 41 -25.85 -24.65 -4.38
N PRO A 42 -24.95 -24.49 -5.36
CA PRO A 42 -25.21 -24.83 -6.75
C PRO A 42 -25.67 -26.30 -6.90
N ARG A 43 -26.74 -26.52 -7.68
CA ARG A 43 -27.38 -27.84 -7.80
C ARG A 43 -26.67 -28.76 -8.79
N ASP A 44 -25.92 -28.18 -9.74
CA ASP A 44 -25.19 -28.94 -10.75
C ASP A 44 -23.91 -28.23 -11.22
N VAL A 45 -23.16 -28.89 -12.10
CA VAL A 45 -21.89 -28.38 -12.66
C VAL A 45 -22.11 -27.17 -13.57
N PHE A 46 -23.30 -27.04 -14.18
CA PHE A 46 -23.64 -25.93 -15.03
C PHE A 46 -23.84 -24.67 -14.21
N ASP A 47 -24.52 -24.78 -13.08
CA ASP A 47 -24.68 -23.68 -12.11
C ASP A 47 -23.34 -23.21 -11.57
N LEU A 48 -22.41 -24.13 -11.29
CA LEU A 48 -21.05 -23.81 -10.86
C LEU A 48 -20.26 -23.03 -11.92
N ASN A 49 -20.45 -23.36 -13.19
CA ASN A 49 -19.79 -22.66 -14.29
C ASN A 49 -20.39 -21.26 -14.50
N ILE A 50 -21.68 -21.11 -14.35
CA ILE A 50 -22.37 -19.82 -14.36
C ILE A 50 -21.89 -18.98 -13.17
N MET A 51 -21.88 -19.54 -11.96
CA MET A 51 -21.39 -18.87 -10.75
C MET A 51 -19.92 -18.45 -10.88
N ARG A 52 -19.06 -19.30 -11.48
CA ARG A 52 -17.68 -18.95 -11.78
C ARG A 52 -17.55 -17.81 -12.78
N ARG A 53 -18.40 -17.76 -13.82
CA ARG A 53 -18.47 -16.63 -14.76
C ARG A 53 -18.94 -15.37 -14.06
N TYR A 54 -20.05 -15.41 -13.32
CA TYR A 54 -20.52 -14.28 -12.52
C TYR A 54 -19.50 -13.81 -11.49
N ALA A 55 -18.83 -14.72 -10.80
CA ALA A 55 -17.76 -14.38 -9.87
C ALA A 55 -16.54 -13.75 -10.59
N LYS A 56 -16.22 -14.23 -11.80
CA LYS A 56 -15.16 -13.67 -12.63
C LYS A 56 -15.56 -12.27 -13.16
N ASP A 57 -16.79 -12.13 -13.65
CA ASP A 57 -17.32 -10.83 -14.13
C ASP A 57 -17.51 -9.84 -12.97
N LYS A 58 -17.94 -10.29 -11.80
CA LYS A 58 -18.01 -9.50 -10.58
C LYS A 58 -16.60 -9.10 -10.11
N LYS A 59 -15.64 -10.04 -10.16
CA LYS A 59 -14.22 -9.75 -9.84
C LYS A 59 -13.61 -8.75 -10.82
N ILE A 60 -13.98 -8.79 -12.10
CA ILE A 60 -13.57 -7.80 -13.11
C ILE A 60 -14.21 -6.44 -12.83
N LYS A 61 -15.47 -6.40 -12.34
CA LYS A 61 -16.14 -5.16 -11.92
C LYS A 61 -15.65 -4.65 -10.56
N GLU A 62 -15.31 -5.56 -9.64
CA GLU A 62 -14.78 -5.22 -8.30
C GLU A 62 -13.30 -4.82 -8.31
N ASN A 63 -12.57 -5.07 -9.40
CA ASN A 63 -11.20 -4.56 -9.59
C ASN A 63 -11.16 -3.05 -9.90
N LYS A 64 -12.31 -2.40 -10.08
CA LYS A 64 -12.34 -0.94 -10.14
C LYS A 64 -12.14 -0.39 -8.73
N LEU A 65 -11.18 0.50 -8.58
CA LEU A 65 -10.93 1.16 -7.31
C LEU A 65 -12.22 1.84 -6.82
N SER A 66 -12.81 1.29 -5.76
CA SER A 66 -13.96 1.87 -5.07
C SER A 66 -13.48 2.32 -3.70
N LEU A 67 -13.62 3.58 -3.38
CA LEU A 67 -13.23 4.15 -2.10
C LEU A 67 -14.45 4.24 -1.18
N PHE A 68 -14.23 4.08 0.11
CA PHE A 68 -15.24 4.41 1.12
C PHE A 68 -15.30 5.93 1.33
N PRO A 69 -16.40 6.49 1.88
CA PRO A 69 -16.56 7.94 2.04
C PRO A 69 -15.41 8.62 2.80
N HIS A 70 -14.84 7.99 3.84
CA HIS A 70 -13.68 8.52 4.56
C HIS A 70 -12.42 8.53 3.69
N GLN A 71 -12.24 7.55 2.81
CA GLN A 71 -11.10 7.50 1.89
C GLN A 71 -11.24 8.55 0.79
N GLU A 72 -12.45 8.75 0.25
CA GLU A 72 -12.75 9.81 -0.72
C GLU A 72 -12.47 11.20 -0.10
N ASN A 73 -12.88 11.39 1.16
CA ASN A 73 -12.59 12.62 1.89
C ASN A 73 -11.07 12.84 2.07
N ALA A 74 -10.31 11.79 2.40
CA ALA A 74 -8.85 11.89 2.51
C ALA A 74 -8.19 12.29 1.18
N VAL A 75 -8.66 11.73 0.05
CA VAL A 75 -8.20 12.11 -1.29
C VAL A 75 -8.53 13.59 -1.58
N ALA A 76 -9.75 14.03 -1.28
CA ALA A 76 -10.17 15.41 -1.47
C ALA A 76 -9.34 16.38 -0.63
N GLN A 77 -9.04 16.03 0.63
CA GLN A 77 -8.18 16.85 1.49
C GLN A 77 -6.74 16.91 0.99
N TRP A 78 -6.19 15.82 0.46
CA TRP A 78 -4.87 15.81 -0.15
C TRP A 78 -4.77 16.79 -1.32
N ILE A 79 -5.79 16.81 -2.19
CA ILE A 79 -5.88 17.77 -3.29
C ILE A 79 -5.96 19.20 -2.75
N ALA A 80 -6.83 19.44 -1.77
CA ALA A 80 -7.06 20.77 -1.18
C ALA A 80 -5.84 21.31 -0.40
N ASN A 81 -4.88 20.44 -0.05
CA ASN A 81 -3.63 20.81 0.62
C ASN A 81 -2.43 20.75 -0.35
N ASP A 82 -2.61 21.14 -1.59
CA ASP A 82 -1.56 21.22 -2.61
C ASP A 82 -0.81 19.89 -2.79
N TYR A 83 -1.56 18.78 -2.75
CA TYR A 83 -1.04 17.43 -2.91
C TYR A 83 0.02 17.03 -1.88
N SER A 84 -0.06 17.57 -0.65
CA SER A 84 0.77 17.17 0.49
C SER A 84 -0.09 16.94 1.72
N LEU A 85 -0.11 15.72 2.26
CA LEU A 85 -0.94 15.37 3.41
C LEU A 85 -0.34 14.23 4.23
N LEU A 86 -0.36 14.39 5.56
CA LEU A 86 -0.16 13.31 6.52
C LEU A 86 -1.52 12.68 6.85
N MET A 87 -1.70 11.43 6.44
CA MET A 87 -2.94 10.67 6.69
C MET A 87 -2.77 9.81 7.93
N GLU A 88 -3.38 10.24 9.04
CA GLU A 88 -3.43 9.52 10.30
C GLU A 88 -4.64 8.58 10.28
N MET A 89 -4.44 7.40 9.76
CA MET A 89 -5.50 6.41 9.55
C MET A 89 -5.21 5.14 10.34
N ALA A 90 -6.17 4.65 11.11
CA ALA A 90 -6.03 3.43 11.90
C ALA A 90 -5.66 2.22 11.03
N THR A 91 -5.05 1.21 11.64
CA THR A 91 -4.77 -0.06 10.96
C THR A 91 -6.07 -0.71 10.48
N GLY A 92 -6.09 -1.21 9.25
CA GLY A 92 -7.28 -1.84 8.66
C GLY A 92 -8.28 -0.89 7.99
N THR A 93 -8.15 0.44 8.12
CA THR A 93 -9.04 1.42 7.47
C THR A 93 -8.77 1.61 5.98
N GLY A 94 -7.73 0.94 5.45
CA GLY A 94 -7.41 0.95 4.03
C GLY A 94 -6.46 2.06 3.58
N LYS A 95 -5.46 2.43 4.41
CA LYS A 95 -4.40 3.41 4.07
C LYS A 95 -3.85 3.23 2.66
N THR A 96 -3.43 2.00 2.33
CA THR A 96 -2.92 1.65 0.99
C THR A 96 -3.93 1.97 -0.11
N ARG A 97 -5.19 1.63 0.10
CA ARG A 97 -6.27 1.87 -0.88
C ARG A 97 -6.54 3.37 -1.06
N THR A 98 -6.49 4.15 0.02
CA THR A 98 -6.62 5.61 -0.02
C THR A 98 -5.48 6.24 -0.82
N ALA A 99 -4.24 5.85 -0.54
CA ALA A 99 -3.08 6.35 -1.28
C ALA A 99 -3.12 5.95 -2.77
N ILE A 100 -3.61 4.75 -3.10
CA ILE A 100 -3.87 4.36 -4.49
C ILE A 100 -4.96 5.24 -5.10
N GLY A 101 -5.96 5.67 -4.33
CA GLY A 101 -6.95 6.65 -4.76
C GLY A 101 -6.32 7.98 -5.17
N CYS A 102 -5.37 8.48 -4.38
CA CYS A 102 -4.59 9.67 -4.71
C CYS A 102 -3.76 9.49 -5.99
N ILE A 103 -3.13 8.32 -6.18
CA ILE A 103 -2.42 8.00 -7.42
C ILE A 103 -3.37 8.08 -8.62
N VAL A 104 -4.53 7.42 -8.56
CA VAL A 104 -5.51 7.41 -9.65
C VAL A 104 -6.00 8.81 -9.96
N GLU A 105 -6.22 9.63 -8.94
CA GLU A 105 -6.62 11.02 -9.12
C GLU A 105 -5.54 11.81 -9.86
N LYS A 106 -4.28 11.66 -9.43
CA LYS A 106 -3.14 12.39 -10.03
C LYS A 106 -2.84 11.96 -11.47
N LEU A 107 -3.09 10.69 -11.82
CA LEU A 107 -2.93 10.20 -13.19
C LEU A 107 -3.88 10.87 -14.21
N LYS A 108 -4.96 11.51 -13.75
CA LYS A 108 -5.88 12.25 -14.63
C LYS A 108 -5.24 13.48 -15.25
N ASP A 109 -4.22 14.05 -14.62
CA ASP A 109 -3.52 15.26 -15.09
C ASP A 109 -2.66 14.99 -16.34
N LYS A 110 -2.40 13.71 -16.63
CA LYS A 110 -1.63 13.27 -17.80
C LYS A 110 -0.23 13.89 -17.90
N GLU A 111 0.36 14.30 -16.81
CA GLU A 111 1.76 14.75 -16.73
C GLU A 111 2.73 13.57 -16.64
N LYS A 112 4.03 13.82 -16.81
CA LYS A 112 5.06 12.82 -16.50
C LYS A 112 5.13 12.64 -14.99
N LEU A 113 4.86 11.43 -14.51
CA LEU A 113 4.74 11.15 -13.08
C LEU A 113 5.55 9.92 -12.68
N LEU A 114 6.51 10.12 -11.80
CA LEU A 114 7.19 9.07 -11.06
C LEU A 114 6.56 8.93 -9.69
N ILE A 115 6.05 7.76 -9.36
CA ILE A 115 5.51 7.45 -8.05
C ILE A 115 6.55 6.64 -7.28
N ILE A 116 6.89 7.05 -6.07
CA ILE A 116 7.82 6.36 -5.19
C ILE A 116 7.07 5.96 -3.93
N VAL A 117 6.89 4.66 -3.72
CA VAL A 117 6.29 4.10 -2.50
C VAL A 117 7.40 3.55 -1.63
N ALA A 118 7.66 4.22 -0.51
CA ALA A 118 8.66 3.82 0.47
C ALA A 118 8.00 3.16 1.69
N THR A 119 8.45 1.97 2.05
CA THR A 119 7.91 1.17 3.16
C THR A 119 9.01 0.81 4.15
N PRO A 120 8.70 0.45 5.41
CA PRO A 120 9.74 0.04 6.37
C PRO A 120 10.52 -1.21 5.95
N GLN A 121 9.89 -2.14 5.23
CA GLN A 121 10.45 -3.47 4.94
C GLN A 121 10.10 -3.94 3.53
N ASN A 122 10.96 -4.81 2.96
CA ASN A 122 10.78 -5.39 1.63
C ASN A 122 9.47 -6.18 1.46
N THR A 123 9.01 -6.84 2.53
CA THR A 123 7.74 -7.59 2.51
C THR A 123 6.54 -6.67 2.26
N LEU A 124 6.53 -5.50 2.89
CA LEU A 124 5.50 -4.48 2.68
C LEU A 124 5.57 -3.87 1.28
N SER A 125 6.77 -3.61 0.75
CA SER A 125 6.94 -3.15 -0.64
C SER A 125 6.33 -4.13 -1.64
N ARG A 126 6.52 -5.43 -1.43
CA ARG A 126 5.93 -6.47 -2.29
C ARG A 126 4.42 -6.59 -2.10
N GLN A 127 3.93 -6.42 -0.88
CA GLN A 127 2.49 -6.37 -0.61
C GLN A 127 1.84 -5.20 -1.34
N TRP A 128 2.41 -4.00 -1.24
CA TRP A 128 1.96 -2.81 -1.96
C TRP A 128 1.89 -3.05 -3.46
N LYS A 129 2.95 -3.61 -4.03
CA LYS A 129 2.99 -3.98 -5.46
C LYS A 129 1.86 -4.94 -5.81
N GLY A 130 1.65 -5.99 -5.01
CA GLY A 130 0.57 -6.96 -5.23
C GLY A 130 -0.82 -6.35 -5.14
N ASP A 131 -1.06 -5.45 -4.20
CA ASP A 131 -2.35 -4.76 -4.06
C ASP A 131 -2.59 -3.77 -5.20
N PHE A 132 -1.55 -3.09 -5.66
CA PHE A 132 -1.60 -2.21 -6.82
C PHE A 132 -1.91 -2.98 -8.10
N GLU A 133 -1.25 -4.13 -8.34
CA GLU A 133 -1.47 -5.00 -9.49
C GLU A 133 -2.90 -5.58 -9.53
N LYS A 134 -3.47 -5.94 -8.37
CA LYS A 134 -4.86 -6.41 -8.27
C LYS A 134 -5.88 -5.38 -8.76
N LEU A 135 -5.58 -4.10 -8.59
CA LEU A 135 -6.45 -3.00 -9.01
C LEU A 135 -6.32 -2.66 -10.50
N GLN A 136 -5.37 -3.28 -11.20
CA GLN A 136 -5.15 -3.13 -12.65
C GLN A 136 -5.03 -1.66 -13.10
N ILE A 137 -4.38 -0.84 -12.27
CA ILE A 137 -4.14 0.57 -12.60
C ILE A 137 -3.09 0.62 -13.71
N ALA A 138 -3.45 1.28 -14.80
CA ALA A 138 -2.57 1.39 -15.96
C ALA A 138 -1.41 2.34 -15.66
N LEU A 139 -0.21 1.81 -15.58
CA LEU A 139 1.06 2.53 -15.57
C LEU A 139 1.99 1.92 -16.61
N ASP A 140 2.88 2.73 -17.16
CA ASP A 140 3.79 2.27 -18.22
C ASP A 140 4.88 1.35 -17.66
N LYS A 141 5.34 1.60 -16.43
CA LYS A 141 6.41 0.79 -15.83
C LYS A 141 6.28 0.66 -14.31
N THR A 142 6.60 -0.53 -13.82
CA THR A 142 6.73 -0.85 -12.39
C THR A 142 8.12 -1.38 -12.09
N LEU A 143 8.75 -0.90 -11.01
CA LEU A 143 10.07 -1.34 -10.58
C LEU A 143 10.09 -1.58 -9.07
N ILE A 144 10.82 -2.63 -8.63
CA ILE A 144 11.20 -2.83 -7.23
C ILE A 144 12.66 -2.40 -7.07
N VAL A 145 12.88 -1.46 -6.18
CA VAL A 145 14.20 -0.89 -5.89
C VAL A 145 14.51 -1.11 -4.42
N ASP A 146 15.15 -2.21 -4.12
CA ASP A 146 15.56 -2.55 -2.77
C ASP A 146 16.89 -3.32 -2.73
N GLY A 147 17.42 -3.56 -1.53
CA GLY A 147 18.70 -4.24 -1.34
C GLY A 147 18.73 -5.70 -1.80
N SER A 148 17.59 -6.32 -2.15
CA SER A 148 17.53 -7.69 -2.67
C SER A 148 17.90 -7.78 -4.17
N ASN A 149 17.86 -6.66 -4.88
CA ASN A 149 18.23 -6.57 -6.29
C ASN A 149 19.56 -5.80 -6.44
N SER A 150 20.65 -6.49 -6.71
CA SER A 150 21.97 -5.87 -6.89
C SER A 150 22.04 -4.92 -8.09
N LYS A 151 21.15 -5.05 -9.06
CA LYS A 151 21.09 -4.25 -10.30
C LYS A 151 20.19 -3.03 -10.20
N TRP A 152 19.53 -2.81 -9.08
CA TRP A 152 18.51 -1.78 -8.92
C TRP A 152 18.96 -0.37 -9.36
N LYS A 153 20.23 -0.04 -9.15
CA LYS A 153 20.79 1.28 -9.52
C LYS A 153 20.71 1.51 -11.02
N LYS A 154 21.23 0.55 -11.80
CA LYS A 154 21.21 0.62 -13.25
C LYS A 154 19.78 0.60 -13.80
N GLU A 155 18.91 -0.22 -13.22
CA GLU A 155 17.50 -0.30 -13.61
C GLU A 155 16.76 1.01 -13.31
N LEU A 156 17.06 1.67 -12.19
CA LEU A 156 16.51 2.98 -11.85
C LEU A 156 17.00 4.08 -12.80
N GLU A 157 18.30 4.11 -13.10
CA GLU A 157 18.86 5.07 -14.08
C GLU A 157 18.21 4.90 -15.45
N ILE A 158 18.09 3.66 -15.95
CA ILE A 158 17.43 3.36 -17.22
C ILE A 158 15.95 3.80 -17.19
N LEU A 159 15.24 3.52 -16.10
CA LEU A 159 13.84 3.94 -15.97
C LEU A 159 13.69 5.46 -16.09
N LEU A 160 14.54 6.21 -15.40
CA LEU A 160 14.48 7.68 -15.42
C LEU A 160 14.86 8.24 -16.80
N MET A 161 15.83 7.65 -17.48
CA MET A 161 16.15 7.97 -18.88
C MET A 161 14.96 7.68 -19.82
N ASP A 162 14.35 6.50 -19.68
CA ASP A 162 13.18 6.11 -20.48
C ASP A 162 11.99 7.08 -20.28
N ILE A 163 11.81 7.64 -19.08
CA ILE A 163 10.79 8.68 -18.82
C ILE A 163 11.21 10.01 -19.48
N SER A 164 12.48 10.40 -19.35
CA SER A 164 13.00 11.61 -19.99
C SER A 164 12.79 11.57 -21.49
N ASP A 165 13.10 10.45 -22.11
CA ASP A 165 12.99 10.23 -23.56
C ASP A 165 11.53 10.02 -24.04
N ASN A 166 10.53 10.22 -23.18
CA ASN A 166 9.10 10.02 -23.46
C ASN A 166 8.70 8.58 -23.84
N LYS A 167 9.54 7.59 -23.55
CA LYS A 167 9.20 6.18 -23.73
C LYS A 167 8.15 5.73 -22.69
N TYR A 168 8.27 6.22 -21.47
CA TYR A 168 7.28 6.05 -20.41
C TYR A 168 6.83 7.42 -19.93
N ARG A 169 5.55 7.53 -19.60
CA ARG A 169 4.93 8.72 -19.05
C ARG A 169 4.73 8.63 -17.56
N THR A 170 4.42 7.41 -17.13
CA THR A 170 4.09 7.09 -15.74
C THR A 170 4.86 5.87 -15.28
N ALA A 171 5.47 5.96 -14.11
CA ALA A 171 6.15 4.81 -13.50
C ALA A 171 5.93 4.78 -11.98
N ILE A 172 5.97 3.57 -11.41
CA ILE A 172 5.95 3.38 -9.97
C ILE A 172 7.15 2.57 -9.50
N ILE A 173 7.76 3.05 -8.43
CA ILE A 173 8.87 2.40 -7.73
C ILE A 173 8.38 1.99 -6.35
N PHE A 174 8.54 0.71 -6.03
CA PHE A 174 8.37 0.20 -4.68
C PHE A 174 9.74 0.02 -4.03
N THR A 175 9.97 0.69 -2.90
CA THR A 175 11.27 0.71 -2.23
C THR A 175 11.12 0.63 -0.71
N THR A 176 12.25 0.56 -0.01
CA THR A 176 12.25 0.64 1.47
C THR A 176 12.75 2.01 1.93
N HIS A 177 12.38 2.40 3.17
CA HIS A 177 12.92 3.63 3.79
C HIS A 177 14.44 3.64 3.77
N ALA A 178 15.07 2.48 4.03
CA ALA A 178 16.53 2.35 4.02
C ALA A 178 17.13 2.63 2.64
N THR A 179 16.51 2.13 1.57
CA THR A 179 16.98 2.36 0.19
C THR A 179 16.65 3.78 -0.27
N ALA A 180 15.46 4.31 0.04
CA ALA A 180 15.08 5.68 -0.30
C ALA A 180 16.00 6.71 0.37
N SER A 181 16.55 6.41 1.56
CA SER A 181 17.52 7.27 2.28
C SER A 181 18.99 7.02 1.90
N ASP A 182 19.26 6.05 1.01
CA ASP A 182 20.62 5.80 0.51
C ASP A 182 21.07 6.92 -0.42
N SER A 183 22.31 7.40 -0.21
CA SER A 183 22.86 8.51 -1.00
C SER A 183 22.90 8.21 -2.51
N LYS A 184 23.06 6.95 -2.90
CA LYS A 184 23.06 6.55 -4.31
C LYS A 184 21.67 6.67 -4.92
N PHE A 185 20.63 6.25 -4.18
CA PHE A 185 19.24 6.43 -4.62
C PHE A 185 18.92 7.92 -4.79
N ILE A 186 19.22 8.72 -3.78
CA ILE A 186 18.99 10.16 -3.79
C ILE A 186 19.70 10.83 -4.97
N ASN A 187 20.98 10.50 -5.19
CA ASN A 187 21.76 11.07 -6.30
C ASN A 187 21.21 10.66 -7.67
N ILE A 188 20.79 9.40 -7.83
CA ILE A 188 20.18 8.96 -9.09
C ILE A 188 18.90 9.73 -9.37
N ILE A 189 18.02 9.90 -8.37
CA ILE A 189 16.79 10.69 -8.53
C ILE A 189 17.11 12.14 -8.89
N ARG A 190 17.98 12.81 -8.13
CA ARG A 190 18.32 14.23 -8.33
C ARG A 190 18.93 14.48 -9.70
N ASN A 191 19.82 13.60 -10.13
CA ASN A 191 20.54 13.79 -11.40
C ASN A 191 19.71 13.45 -12.64
N ASN A 192 18.62 12.67 -12.50
CA ASN A 192 17.87 12.14 -13.64
C ASN A 192 16.36 12.46 -13.57
N LYS A 193 15.90 13.30 -12.63
CA LYS A 193 14.48 13.64 -12.51
C LYS A 193 13.96 14.48 -13.68
N PHE A 194 14.80 15.34 -14.23
CA PHE A 194 14.48 16.28 -15.30
C PHE A 194 13.13 16.99 -15.10
N ASP A 195 12.23 16.92 -16.09
CA ASP A 195 10.88 17.51 -16.10
C ASP A 195 9.79 16.59 -15.47
N THR A 196 10.20 15.49 -14.82
CA THR A 196 9.29 14.51 -14.25
C THR A 196 8.83 14.94 -12.87
N LYS A 197 7.52 15.00 -12.65
CA LYS A 197 6.93 15.21 -11.32
C LYS A 197 7.05 13.95 -10.46
N VAL A 198 7.29 14.12 -9.18
CA VAL A 198 7.44 12.99 -8.26
C VAL A 198 6.36 13.03 -7.19
N LEU A 199 5.63 11.92 -7.07
CA LEU A 199 4.75 11.64 -5.94
C LEU A 199 5.45 10.68 -4.98
N PHE A 200 5.82 11.18 -3.81
CA PHE A 200 6.42 10.37 -2.75
C PHE A 200 5.36 9.93 -1.74
N ILE A 201 5.21 8.63 -1.61
CA ILE A 201 4.31 7.98 -0.64
C ILE A 201 5.18 7.26 0.39
N CYS A 202 5.06 7.66 1.64
CA CYS A 202 5.76 7.04 2.76
C CYS A 202 4.76 6.27 3.63
N ASP A 203 4.84 4.96 3.62
CA ASP A 203 4.05 4.11 4.52
C ASP A 203 4.76 3.98 5.87
N GLU A 204 3.98 3.94 6.96
CA GLU A 204 4.47 3.94 8.33
C GLU A 204 5.50 5.07 8.61
N THR A 205 5.05 6.30 8.39
CA THR A 205 5.90 7.52 8.45
C THR A 205 6.68 7.68 9.75
N HIS A 206 6.18 7.13 10.87
CA HIS A 206 6.90 7.18 12.14
C HIS A 206 8.32 6.57 12.04
N ALA A 207 8.52 5.58 11.17
CA ALA A 207 9.83 4.95 10.98
C ALA A 207 10.83 5.89 10.27
N ILE A 208 10.37 6.71 9.31
CA ILE A 208 11.24 7.57 8.51
C ILE A 208 11.76 8.80 9.28
N GLY A 209 11.18 9.13 10.42
CA GLY A 209 11.59 10.25 11.26
C GLY A 209 12.96 10.11 11.92
N SER A 210 13.67 8.98 11.79
CA SER A 210 15.02 8.83 12.30
C SER A 210 16.03 9.65 11.48
N ARG A 211 17.06 10.21 12.11
CA ARG A 211 18.09 11.07 11.46
C ARG A 211 18.65 10.48 10.16
N LYS A 212 18.84 9.17 10.12
CA LYS A 212 19.36 8.47 8.93
C LYS A 212 18.32 8.45 7.81
N GLN A 213 17.08 8.15 8.15
CA GLN A 213 16.02 7.94 7.16
C GLN A 213 15.36 9.25 6.71
N GLN A 214 15.44 10.33 7.49
CA GLN A 214 15.00 11.67 7.09
C GLN A 214 15.63 12.14 5.77
N LYS A 215 16.77 11.60 5.38
CA LYS A 215 17.43 11.89 4.08
C LYS A 215 16.57 11.52 2.87
N ALA A 216 15.59 10.63 3.03
CA ALA A 216 14.64 10.28 1.97
C ALA A 216 13.58 11.37 1.73
N LEU A 217 13.43 12.32 2.66
CA LEU A 217 12.45 13.40 2.60
C LEU A 217 13.04 14.54 1.76
N LEU A 218 12.96 14.41 0.44
CA LEU A 218 13.55 15.40 -0.48
C LEU A 218 12.54 16.51 -0.76
N ASP A 219 13.00 17.77 -0.68
CA ASP A 219 12.17 18.93 -0.99
C ASP A 219 11.77 18.98 -2.47
N GLU A 220 12.53 18.32 -3.30
CA GLU A 220 12.30 18.23 -4.75
C GLU A 220 11.11 17.33 -5.13
N TYR A 221 10.51 16.60 -4.19
CA TYR A 221 9.29 15.83 -4.44
C TYR A 221 8.07 16.76 -4.38
N GLU A 222 7.37 16.92 -5.50
CA GLU A 222 6.26 17.87 -5.63
C GLU A 222 5.02 17.44 -4.87
N TYR A 223 4.74 16.13 -4.87
CA TYR A 223 3.55 15.56 -4.25
C TYR A 223 3.94 14.59 -3.14
N ARG A 224 3.24 14.65 -2.03
CA ARG A 224 3.66 13.94 -0.82
C ARG A 224 2.46 13.33 -0.10
N ILE A 225 2.58 12.06 0.29
CA ILE A 225 1.61 11.36 1.14
C ILE A 225 2.38 10.66 2.25
N GLY A 226 2.07 11.01 3.48
CA GLY A 226 2.50 10.27 4.66
C GLY A 226 1.36 9.40 5.17
N LEU A 227 1.62 8.13 5.43
CA LEU A 227 0.63 7.19 5.98
C LEU A 227 1.12 6.66 7.32
N SER A 228 0.33 6.78 8.36
CA SER A 228 0.60 6.16 9.66
C SER A 228 -0.68 6.03 10.47
N ALA A 229 -0.77 5.01 11.32
CA ALA A 229 -1.79 4.95 12.35
C ALA A 229 -1.42 5.84 13.55
N THR A 230 -0.13 6.02 13.78
CA THR A 230 0.45 6.80 14.88
C THR A 230 1.70 7.51 14.37
N PRO A 231 1.58 8.69 13.76
CA PRO A 231 2.73 9.40 13.21
C PRO A 231 3.68 9.93 14.28
N GLU A 232 3.20 10.03 15.50
CA GLU A 232 3.99 10.48 16.63
C GLU A 232 5.04 9.44 17.04
N ARG A 233 6.25 9.92 17.24
CA ARG A 233 7.38 9.09 17.67
C ARG A 233 7.53 9.24 19.18
N MET A 234 7.38 8.12 19.89
CA MET A 234 7.62 8.12 21.34
C MET A 234 9.05 8.61 21.63
N PHE A 235 9.17 9.60 22.52
CA PHE A 235 10.45 10.19 22.95
C PHE A 235 11.29 10.87 21.85
N ASP A 236 10.73 11.14 20.67
CA ASP A 236 11.41 11.82 19.55
C ASP A 236 10.51 12.92 18.95
N GLY A 237 10.34 14.01 19.70
CA GLY A 237 9.56 15.16 19.24
C GLY A 237 10.15 15.85 18.00
N HIS A 238 11.48 15.80 17.84
CA HIS A 238 12.13 16.34 16.64
C HIS A 238 11.76 15.52 15.39
N GLY A 239 11.86 14.21 15.45
CA GLY A 239 11.47 13.34 14.34
C GLY A 239 9.99 13.47 13.97
N THR A 240 9.11 13.64 14.97
CA THR A 240 7.68 13.92 14.76
C THR A 240 7.49 15.26 14.05
N SER A 241 8.18 16.31 14.48
CA SER A 241 8.10 17.64 13.84
C SER A 241 8.57 17.61 12.38
N VAL A 242 9.64 16.89 12.08
CA VAL A 242 10.13 16.72 10.70
C VAL A 242 9.08 16.05 9.82
N ILE A 243 8.43 14.98 10.28
CA ILE A 243 7.37 14.29 9.55
C ILE A 243 6.21 15.25 9.26
N ARG A 244 5.70 15.93 10.30
CA ARG A 244 4.56 16.87 10.18
C ARG A 244 4.89 18.03 9.25
N ASN A 245 6.08 18.60 9.34
CA ASN A 245 6.49 19.71 8.46
C ASN A 245 6.65 19.27 7.01
N TYR A 246 7.13 18.04 6.77
CA TYR A 246 7.37 17.55 5.42
C TYR A 246 6.09 17.15 4.68
N PHE A 247 5.17 16.46 5.34
CA PHE A 247 3.91 16.00 4.74
C PHE A 247 2.76 17.01 4.92
N GLY A 248 2.95 18.05 5.72
CA GLY A 248 1.96 19.07 6.03
C GLY A 248 1.49 18.99 7.48
N ASN A 249 1.27 20.17 8.07
CA ASN A 249 0.79 20.32 9.45
C ASN A 249 -0.69 19.98 9.62
N LYS A 250 -1.45 19.85 8.53
CA LYS A 250 -2.82 19.36 8.55
C LYS A 250 -2.76 17.84 8.45
N SER A 251 -3.36 17.17 9.41
CA SER A 251 -3.56 15.73 9.38
C SER A 251 -5.01 15.40 9.06
N PHE A 252 -5.22 14.28 8.40
CA PHE A 252 -6.53 13.67 8.22
C PHE A 252 -6.65 12.54 9.26
N GLU A 253 -7.62 12.65 10.16
CA GLU A 253 -7.96 11.67 11.19
C GLU A 253 -9.20 10.86 10.81
#